data_d2a950ea78420a5de7e723a98449f946
#
_entry.id   d2a950ea78420a5de7e723a98449f946
#
_cell.length_a   1.000
_cell.length_b   1.000
_cell.length_c   1.000
_cell.angle_alpha   90.00
_cell.angle_beta   90.00
_cell.angle_gamma   90.00
#
_symmetry.space_group_name_H-M   'P 1'
#
loop_
_entity.id
_entity.type
_entity.pdbx_description
1 polymer ?
#
loop_
_entity_poly.entity_id
_entity_poly.type
_entity_poly.pdbx_seq_one_letter_code
_entity_poly.pdbx_strand_id
1 'polypeptide(L)'
;MIKNIKEELERLENFSEVIGTALVNRNGLLISSRLPRDIDERRFGALAAAMFQATETATSSLGTNQINNITVEYQDYQFIVVDIDDNIIFVSLFDLNVDLGLIFIEIEEFVQNVKNIINK
;
A
#
# COMPACT_ATOMS: atom_id res chain seq x y z
N MET A 1 3.29 -12.00 -15.97
CA MET A 1 3.70 -10.96 -15.01
C MET A 1 2.51 -10.43 -14.20
N ILE A 2 1.47 -9.93 -14.85
CA ILE A 2 0.25 -9.47 -14.15
C ILE A 2 -0.34 -10.57 -13.29
N LYS A 3 -0.35 -11.80 -13.79
CA LYS A 3 -0.82 -12.96 -13.05
C LYS A 3 -0.04 -13.17 -11.75
N ASN A 4 1.27 -13.00 -11.78
CA ASN A 4 2.11 -13.19 -10.59
C ASN A 4 1.87 -12.11 -9.55
N ILE A 5 1.64 -10.87 -9.97
CA ILE A 5 1.29 -9.78 -9.05
C ILE A 5 -0.06 -10.07 -8.39
N LYS A 6 -1.02 -10.56 -9.17
CA LYS A 6 -2.33 -10.94 -8.66
C LYS A 6 -2.22 -12.05 -7.63
N GLU A 7 -1.37 -13.05 -7.89
CA GLU A 7 -1.13 -14.14 -6.95
C GLU A 7 -0.54 -13.61 -5.63
N GLU A 8 0.41 -12.66 -5.70
CA GLU A 8 0.96 -12.03 -4.51
C GLU A 8 -0.09 -11.24 -3.73
N LEU A 9 -0.95 -10.51 -4.43
CA LEU A 9 -2.07 -9.82 -3.78
C LEU A 9 -2.99 -10.80 -3.07
N GLU A 10 -3.33 -11.90 -3.73
CA GLU A 10 -4.19 -12.92 -3.12
C GLU A 10 -3.53 -13.55 -1.90
N ARG A 11 -2.23 -13.82 -1.96
CA ARG A 11 -1.50 -14.36 -0.82
C ARG A 11 -1.57 -13.41 0.38
N LEU A 12 -1.34 -12.13 0.15
CA LEU A 12 -1.41 -11.13 1.22
C LEU A 12 -2.85 -10.99 1.74
N GLU A 13 -3.83 -10.98 0.84
CA GLU A 13 -5.24 -10.84 1.20
C GLU A 13 -5.78 -12.03 1.97
N ASN A 14 -5.19 -13.21 1.79
CA ASN A 14 -5.53 -14.39 2.56
C ASN A 14 -4.96 -14.34 3.98
N PHE A 15 -4.08 -13.41 4.25
CA PHE A 15 -3.65 -13.13 5.60
C PHE A 15 -4.83 -12.50 6.35
N SER A 16 -5.27 -13.14 7.43
CA SER A 16 -6.58 -12.91 8.04
C SER A 16 -6.82 -11.48 8.52
N GLU A 17 -5.78 -10.72 8.75
CA GLU A 17 -5.89 -9.36 9.27
C GLU A 17 -6.05 -8.29 8.18
N VAL A 18 -5.83 -8.64 6.93
CA VAL A 18 -5.93 -7.67 5.82
C VAL A 18 -7.37 -7.57 5.36
N ILE A 19 -7.95 -6.37 5.44
CA ILE A 19 -9.34 -6.10 5.03
C ILE A 19 -9.41 -5.67 3.58
N GLY A 20 -8.37 -4.98 3.09
CA GLY A 20 -8.37 -4.50 1.73
C GLY A 20 -6.99 -4.08 1.26
N THR A 21 -6.82 -4.02 -0.05
CA THR A 21 -5.56 -3.63 -0.69
C THR A 21 -5.82 -2.77 -1.91
N ALA A 22 -4.84 -1.94 -2.26
CA ALA A 22 -4.87 -1.17 -3.49
C ALA A 22 -3.44 -0.98 -4.01
N LEU A 23 -3.26 -1.16 -5.31
CA LEU A 23 -2.06 -0.78 -6.04
C LEU A 23 -2.38 0.44 -6.87
N VAL A 24 -1.60 1.49 -6.73
CA VAL A 24 -1.85 2.79 -7.32
C VAL A 24 -0.57 3.29 -7.98
N ASN A 25 -0.71 3.84 -9.18
CA ASN A 25 0.38 4.56 -9.81
C ASN A 25 0.63 5.86 -9.03
N ARG A 26 1.87 6.35 -9.03
CA ARG A 26 2.19 7.61 -8.34
C ARG A 26 1.38 8.80 -8.82
N ASN A 27 0.89 8.74 -10.06
CA ASN A 27 0.05 9.81 -10.61
C ASN A 27 -1.41 9.71 -10.16
N GLY A 28 -1.72 8.75 -9.31
CA GLY A 28 -3.06 8.60 -8.76
C GLY A 28 -3.98 7.65 -9.51
N LEU A 29 -3.46 6.96 -10.54
CA LEU A 29 -4.27 6.01 -11.30
C LEU A 29 -4.28 4.65 -10.60
N LEU A 30 -5.46 4.13 -10.38
CA LEU A 30 -5.65 2.82 -9.75
C LEU A 30 -5.21 1.72 -10.72
N ILE A 31 -4.35 0.83 -10.25
CA ILE A 31 -3.88 -0.33 -11.02
C ILE A 31 -4.73 -1.55 -10.69
N SER A 32 -4.92 -1.80 -9.41
CA SER A 32 -5.69 -2.93 -8.92
C SER A 32 -6.15 -2.64 -7.51
N SER A 33 -7.31 -3.15 -7.11
CA SER A 33 -7.78 -2.97 -5.75
C SER A 33 -8.76 -4.06 -5.35
N ARG A 34 -8.82 -4.27 -4.06
CA ARG A 34 -9.83 -5.10 -3.42
C ARG A 34 -10.15 -4.43 -2.09
N LEU A 35 -11.11 -3.51 -2.12
CA LEU A 35 -11.52 -2.71 -0.96
C LEU A 35 -12.97 -3.03 -0.61
N PRO A 36 -13.40 -2.74 0.64
CA PRO A 36 -14.81 -2.89 1.01
C PRO A 36 -15.74 -2.15 0.04
N ARG A 37 -16.95 -2.67 -0.12
CA ARG A 37 -17.89 -2.22 -1.17
C ARG A 37 -18.25 -0.76 -1.16
N ASP A 38 -18.29 -0.15 0.00
CA ASP A 38 -18.71 1.24 0.15
C ASP A 38 -17.59 2.25 -0.09
N ILE A 39 -16.40 1.77 -0.44
CA ILE A 39 -15.26 2.65 -0.72
C ILE A 39 -15.19 2.94 -2.22
N ASP A 40 -15.10 4.23 -2.56
CA ASP A 40 -14.77 4.66 -3.92
C ASP A 40 -13.28 4.40 -4.15
N GLU A 41 -12.97 3.29 -4.80
CA GLU A 41 -11.60 2.80 -4.94
C GLU A 41 -10.70 3.77 -5.72
N ARG A 42 -11.24 4.35 -6.79
CA ARG A 42 -10.46 5.29 -7.61
C ARG A 42 -10.12 6.56 -6.84
N ARG A 43 -11.09 7.08 -6.13
CA ARG A 43 -10.90 8.28 -5.31
C ARG A 43 -9.92 8.03 -4.18
N PHE A 44 -10.09 6.91 -3.49
CA PHE A 44 -9.19 6.53 -2.41
C PHE A 44 -7.76 6.37 -2.90
N GLY A 45 -7.57 5.70 -4.04
CA GLY A 45 -6.25 5.52 -4.64
C GLY A 45 -5.58 6.84 -5.00
N ALA A 46 -6.33 7.75 -5.63
CA ALA A 46 -5.81 9.07 -5.98
C ALA A 46 -5.39 9.86 -4.74
N LEU A 47 -6.19 9.80 -3.67
CA LEU A 47 -5.87 10.49 -2.42
C LEU A 47 -4.67 9.87 -1.71
N ALA A 48 -4.52 8.56 -1.76
CA ALA A 48 -3.35 7.88 -1.20
C ALA A 48 -2.07 8.32 -1.91
N ALA A 49 -2.10 8.41 -3.24
CA ALA A 49 -0.96 8.91 -4.01
C ALA A 49 -0.63 10.35 -3.66
N ALA A 50 -1.64 11.21 -3.54
CA ALA A 50 -1.46 12.61 -3.16
C ALA A 50 -0.84 12.73 -1.76
N MET A 51 -1.30 11.92 -0.82
CA MET A 51 -0.78 11.89 0.54
C MET A 51 0.69 11.46 0.55
N PHE A 52 1.04 10.46 -0.25
CA PHE A 52 2.42 10.00 -0.34
C PHE A 52 3.32 11.09 -0.90
N GLN A 53 2.90 11.77 -1.97
CA GLN A 53 3.66 12.87 -2.55
C GLN A 53 3.84 14.03 -1.58
N ALA A 54 2.79 14.39 -0.86
CA ALA A 54 2.85 15.46 0.14
C ALA A 54 3.85 15.10 1.25
N THR A 55 3.84 13.84 1.68
CA THR A 55 4.76 13.37 2.70
C THR A 55 6.21 13.38 2.20
N GLU A 56 6.43 12.98 0.95
CA GLU A 56 7.77 13.07 0.34
C GLU A 56 8.29 14.51 0.33
N THR A 57 7.44 15.46 -0.02
CA THR A 57 7.80 16.88 0.00
C THR A 57 8.17 17.34 1.42
N ALA A 58 7.41 16.91 2.40
CA ALA A 58 7.68 17.24 3.79
C ALA A 58 9.01 16.65 4.27
N THR A 59 9.27 15.38 3.96
CA THR A 59 10.51 14.73 4.37
C THR A 59 11.72 15.29 3.64
N SER A 60 11.56 15.78 2.41
CA SER A 60 12.63 16.50 1.69
C SER A 60 13.10 17.70 2.49
N SER A 61 12.18 18.41 3.14
CA SER A 61 12.51 19.55 4.01
C SER A 61 13.33 19.11 5.23
N LEU A 62 13.28 17.84 5.57
CA LEU A 62 14.03 17.26 6.69
C LEU A 62 15.31 16.57 6.24
N GLY A 63 15.65 16.67 4.96
CA GLY A 63 16.90 16.16 4.41
C GLY A 63 16.83 14.82 3.70
N THR A 64 15.65 14.25 3.54
CA THR A 64 15.52 12.96 2.85
C THR A 64 14.18 12.85 2.14
N ASN A 65 14.18 12.14 1.00
CA ASN A 65 12.97 11.77 0.28
C ASN A 65 12.52 10.35 0.59
N GLN A 66 13.26 9.64 1.43
CA GLN A 66 12.95 8.23 1.72
C GLN A 66 11.92 8.13 2.81
N ILE A 67 10.82 7.46 2.50
CA ILE A 67 9.73 7.18 3.43
C ILE A 67 9.63 5.67 3.53
N ASN A 68 9.69 5.14 4.75
CA ASN A 68 9.50 3.71 4.96
C ASN A 68 8.04 3.31 4.85
N ASN A 69 7.17 4.12 5.44
CA ASN A 69 5.73 3.91 5.36
C ASN A 69 5.00 5.14 5.87
N ILE A 70 3.70 5.20 5.53
CA ILE A 70 2.77 6.12 6.18
C ILE A 70 1.70 5.25 6.81
N THR A 71 1.49 5.38 8.10
CA THR A 71 0.47 4.63 8.83
C THR A 71 -0.57 5.60 9.35
N VAL A 72 -1.83 5.34 9.02
CA VAL A 72 -2.96 6.16 9.43
C VAL A 72 -3.92 5.33 10.24
N GLU A 73 -4.22 5.78 11.45
CA GLU A 73 -5.28 5.20 12.26
C GLU A 73 -6.54 6.04 12.15
N TYR A 74 -7.69 5.40 12.00
CA TYR A 74 -8.97 6.08 12.00
C TYR A 74 -10.04 5.14 12.54
N GLN A 75 -10.82 5.60 13.49
CA GLN A 75 -11.84 4.79 14.14
C GLN A 75 -11.25 3.46 14.62
N ASP A 76 -11.80 2.34 14.16
CA ASP A 76 -11.35 0.99 14.54
C ASP A 76 -10.42 0.37 13.50
N TYR A 77 -9.90 1.18 12.58
CA TYR A 77 -9.14 0.71 11.43
C TYR A 77 -7.82 1.46 11.30
N GLN A 78 -6.97 0.92 10.45
CA GLN A 78 -5.76 1.60 10.04
C GLN A 78 -5.37 1.17 8.64
N PHE A 79 -4.60 2.01 7.95
CA PHE A 79 -4.01 1.61 6.68
C PHE A 79 -2.55 2.03 6.63
N ILE A 80 -1.78 1.28 5.86
CA ILE A 80 -0.36 1.52 5.66
C ILE A 80 -0.14 1.78 4.17
N VAL A 81 0.61 2.84 3.87
CA VAL A 81 1.00 3.19 2.51
C VAL A 81 2.51 3.04 2.40
N VAL A 82 2.96 2.28 1.40
CA VAL A 82 4.38 2.09 1.11
C VAL A 82 4.60 2.27 -0.39
N ASP A 83 5.81 2.67 -0.79
CA ASP A 83 6.16 2.63 -2.20
C ASP A 83 6.76 1.26 -2.54
N ILE A 84 6.43 0.75 -3.72
CA ILE A 84 7.04 -0.46 -4.24
C ILE A 84 8.27 -0.07 -5.06
N ASP A 85 8.11 0.95 -5.92
CA ASP A 85 9.21 1.52 -6.71
C ASP A 85 8.88 3.00 -6.99
N ASP A 86 9.60 3.62 -7.92
CA ASP A 86 9.40 5.02 -8.25
C ASP A 86 8.03 5.32 -8.86
N ASN A 87 7.31 4.30 -9.30
CA ASN A 87 6.06 4.47 -10.04
C ASN A 87 4.83 3.90 -9.33
N ILE A 88 5.00 3.02 -8.36
CA ILE A 88 3.89 2.25 -7.78
C ILE A 88 3.87 2.37 -6.27
N ILE A 89 2.69 2.65 -5.76
CA ILE A 89 2.40 2.75 -4.33
C ILE A 89 1.44 1.62 -3.97
N PHE A 90 1.64 1.02 -2.81
CA PHE A 90 0.78 -0.02 -2.27
C PHE A 90 0.11 0.46 -0.99
N VAL A 91 -1.19 0.20 -0.88
CA VAL A 91 -1.96 0.52 0.32
C VAL A 91 -2.58 -0.77 0.85
N SER A 92 -2.47 -1.00 2.14
CA SER A 92 -3.17 -2.10 2.81
C SER A 92 -4.00 -1.57 3.97
N LEU A 93 -5.22 -2.06 4.08
CA LEU A 93 -6.20 -1.66 5.09
C LEU A 93 -6.46 -2.84 6.01
N PHE A 94 -6.48 -2.60 7.32
CA PHE A 94 -6.72 -3.66 8.28
C PHE A 94 -7.28 -3.13 9.60
N ASP A 95 -7.71 -4.06 10.45
CA ASP A 95 -8.29 -3.75 11.74
C ASP A 95 -7.21 -3.16 12.67
N LEU A 96 -7.64 -2.29 13.58
CA LEU A 96 -6.71 -1.63 14.52
C LEU A 96 -6.08 -2.61 15.51
N ASN A 97 -6.73 -3.71 15.79
CA ASN A 97 -6.29 -4.67 16.81
C ASN A 97 -5.30 -5.73 16.30
N VAL A 98 -4.77 -5.57 15.09
CA VAL A 98 -3.83 -6.52 14.51
C VAL A 98 -2.44 -6.38 15.11
N ASP A 99 -1.64 -7.43 14.97
CA ASP A 99 -0.22 -7.39 15.30
C ASP A 99 0.53 -6.62 14.20
N LEU A 100 0.87 -5.36 14.48
CA LEU A 100 1.56 -4.51 13.52
C LEU A 100 2.91 -5.07 13.08
N GLY A 101 3.66 -5.67 14.00
CA GLY A 101 4.94 -6.27 13.64
C GLY A 101 4.79 -7.34 12.57
N LEU A 102 3.81 -8.20 12.74
CA LEU A 102 3.54 -9.26 11.77
C LEU A 102 3.04 -8.69 10.44
N ILE A 103 2.19 -7.69 10.48
CA ILE A 103 1.70 -7.01 9.27
C ILE A 103 2.87 -6.40 8.49
N PHE A 104 3.80 -5.72 9.16
CA PHE A 104 4.95 -5.13 8.48
C PHE A 104 5.85 -6.18 7.84
N ILE A 105 6.04 -7.33 8.48
CA ILE A 105 6.79 -8.43 7.88
C ILE A 105 6.11 -8.90 6.59
N GLU A 106 4.80 -9.07 6.61
CA GLU A 106 4.04 -9.52 5.44
C GLU A 106 4.06 -8.49 4.32
N ILE A 107 3.95 -7.22 4.65
CA ILE A 107 4.03 -6.14 3.66
C ILE A 107 5.41 -6.08 3.02
N GLU A 108 6.47 -6.18 3.81
CA GLU A 108 7.85 -6.18 3.29
C GLU A 108 8.08 -7.34 2.33
N GLU A 109 7.59 -8.52 2.68
CA GLU A 109 7.69 -9.70 1.82
C GLU A 109 6.93 -9.47 0.50
N PHE A 110 5.71 -8.95 0.60
CA PHE A 110 4.91 -8.62 -0.58
C PHE A 110 5.63 -7.62 -1.49
N VAL A 111 6.14 -6.54 -0.92
CA VAL A 111 6.86 -5.50 -1.67
C VAL A 111 8.07 -6.10 -2.38
N GLN A 112 8.85 -6.91 -1.67
CA GLN A 112 10.04 -7.52 -2.24
C GLN A 112 9.70 -8.46 -3.38
N ASN A 113 8.65 -9.27 -3.22
CA ASN A 113 8.21 -10.20 -4.25
C ASN A 113 7.71 -9.47 -5.50
N VAL A 114 6.96 -8.38 -5.31
CA VAL A 114 6.48 -7.58 -6.43
C VAL A 114 7.63 -6.90 -7.16
N LYS A 115 8.60 -6.36 -6.42
CA LYS A 115 9.82 -5.80 -7.03
C LYS A 115 10.53 -6.82 -7.90
N ASN A 116 10.67 -8.03 -7.43
CA ASN A 116 11.32 -9.10 -8.19
C ASN A 116 10.54 -9.44 -9.45
N ILE A 117 9.22 -9.38 -9.41
CA ILE A 117 8.37 -9.63 -10.57
C ILE A 117 8.55 -8.52 -11.61
N ILE A 118 8.51 -7.27 -11.16
CA ILE A 118 8.58 -6.09 -12.04
C ILE A 118 9.95 -5.96 -12.69
N ASN A 119 11.00 -6.28 -11.97
CA ASN A 119 12.38 -6.05 -12.42
C ASN A 119 13.00 -7.24 -13.17
N LYS A 120 12.18 -8.21 -13.55
CA LYS A 120 12.67 -9.34 -14.36
C LYS A 120 12.82 -8.99 -15.84
#